data_830152c6308bfaabf924c071699d0be0
#
_entry.id   830152c6308bfaabf924c071699d0be0
#
_cell.length_a   1.000
_cell.length_b   1.000
_cell.length_c   1.000
_cell.angle_alpha   90.00
_cell.angle_beta   90.00
_cell.angle_gamma   90.00
#
_symmetry.space_group_name_H-M   'P 1'
#
loop_
_entity.id
_entity.type
_entity.pdbx_description
1 polymer ?
#
loop_
_entity_poly.entity_id
_entity_poly.type
_entity_poly.pdbx_seq_one_letter_code
_entity_poly.pdbx_strand_id
1 'polypeptide(L)'
;MLRVETPAYYPIARPKWKICACNNVLHETALPDAEMNSYRHNNERKNRKSEGAYIDRDGVARTFSRKKISRKRGGAMRGRGWKYGSGFVDGVFPVLSPMAQDILEFVQKGTDTAKIWESLDNIPPAHNTWDDLVNVAVQLRLNRQWEPIITVCEWILYRSSFRPDIICYNLLIDAYGRKRQLNKAESIYMTLLEAHCVPTEDTYALLLRAYCNAGQLHRAEGVISEMQENGIPPSATVYNAYLDGLLKARCTEKAVEVYRRMKKERCRTNTETYTLMINVYGKAKQPMASMKVFNEMKSIGCKPNICTYTALVNAFAREGLCEKAEEVFEEMQQAGHEPDVYAYNALMEAYSRAGFPQGAAEIFSLMEHMGCEPDRASYNILVDAYGRAGLHQEAEAAFQELKQQGLRPTMKSHMLLLAAHAKSGNVARCEEVMAQLHKAGLRPDTFALNAMLNAYGRAGRLGDMERLFAAMEKDGNGGGGGGAGPDVGTYNVLVNVYGRAGYLDRMEAAFGAVAARGLAADVVTWTSRIGAYARKKEYGRCLEIFEEMVDAGCYPDAGTAKVLLAACSDERQVEQVTAIVRSMHKDAKTLFTL
;
A
#
# COMPACT_ATOMS: atom_id res chain seq x y z
N MET A 1 1.28 21.20 -46.16
CA MET A 1 0.12 20.45 -45.66
C MET A 1 0.58 19.03 -45.31
N LEU A 2 1.15 18.83 -44.14
CA LEU A 2 1.45 17.51 -43.59
C LEU A 2 0.47 17.31 -42.44
N ARG A 3 -0.45 16.34 -42.61
CA ARG A 3 -1.35 15.87 -41.56
C ARG A 3 -0.48 15.27 -40.47
N VAL A 4 -0.50 15.88 -39.29
CA VAL A 4 -0.06 15.26 -38.07
C VAL A 4 -1.08 14.15 -37.77
N GLU A 5 -0.69 12.92 -38.06
CA GLU A 5 -1.43 11.75 -37.59
C GLU A 5 -1.39 11.76 -36.06
N THR A 6 -2.54 11.99 -35.47
CA THR A 6 -2.78 11.66 -34.07
C THR A 6 -2.41 10.20 -33.89
N PRO A 7 -1.66 9.82 -32.81
CA PRO A 7 -1.38 8.42 -32.55
C PRO A 7 -2.69 7.67 -32.49
N ALA A 8 -2.83 6.70 -33.40
CA ALA A 8 -3.96 5.81 -33.48
C ALA A 8 -4.27 5.27 -32.08
N TYR A 9 -5.48 5.57 -31.61
CA TYR A 9 -6.11 4.81 -30.53
C TYR A 9 -6.13 3.36 -31.01
N TYR A 10 -5.19 2.56 -30.53
CA TYR A 10 -5.36 1.12 -30.60
C TYR A 10 -6.62 0.80 -29.80
N PRO A 11 -7.63 0.17 -30.38
CA PRO A 11 -8.73 -0.35 -29.61
C PRO A 11 -8.16 -1.46 -28.73
N ILE A 12 -7.89 -1.13 -27.47
CA ILE A 12 -7.55 -2.12 -26.45
C ILE A 12 -8.75 -3.03 -26.39
N ALA A 13 -8.51 -4.30 -26.63
CA ALA A 13 -9.52 -5.33 -26.60
C ALA A 13 -10.33 -5.18 -25.29
N ARG A 14 -11.64 -5.14 -25.41
CA ARG A 14 -12.57 -5.18 -24.28
C ARG A 14 -12.13 -6.30 -23.35
N PRO A 15 -12.22 -6.14 -22.01
CA PRO A 15 -11.93 -7.22 -21.08
C PRO A 15 -12.62 -8.48 -21.57
N LYS A 16 -11.87 -9.59 -21.67
CA LYS A 16 -12.35 -10.86 -22.26
C LYS A 16 -13.34 -11.62 -21.38
N TRP A 17 -13.82 -10.99 -20.32
CA TRP A 17 -14.83 -11.54 -19.45
C TRP A 17 -16.20 -11.56 -20.16
N LYS A 18 -16.51 -12.65 -20.83
CA LYS A 18 -17.89 -12.93 -21.21
C LYS A 18 -18.63 -13.33 -19.93
N ILE A 19 -19.31 -12.38 -19.32
CA ILE A 19 -20.36 -12.69 -18.35
C ILE A 19 -21.39 -13.50 -19.13
N CYS A 20 -21.47 -14.81 -18.88
CA CYS A 20 -22.63 -15.59 -19.31
C CYS A 20 -23.83 -15.11 -18.51
N ALA A 21 -24.48 -14.06 -18.98
CA ALA A 21 -25.85 -13.78 -18.59
C ALA A 21 -26.71 -14.95 -19.06
N CYS A 22 -27.19 -15.77 -18.14
CA CYS A 22 -28.28 -16.70 -18.43
C CYS A 22 -29.50 -15.87 -18.84
N ASN A 23 -29.72 -15.75 -20.13
CA ASN A 23 -30.96 -15.22 -20.69
C ASN A 23 -32.11 -16.13 -20.26
N ASN A 24 -32.85 -15.69 -19.23
CA ASN A 24 -34.24 -16.10 -19.11
C ASN A 24 -35.05 -15.24 -20.08
N VAL A 25 -35.43 -15.85 -21.15
CA VAL A 25 -36.44 -15.35 -22.11
C VAL A 25 -37.73 -15.09 -21.32
N LEU A 26 -38.07 -13.82 -21.12
CA LEU A 26 -39.41 -13.42 -20.74
C LEU A 26 -40.08 -12.78 -21.96
N HIS A 27 -41.10 -13.49 -22.44
CA HIS A 27 -42.06 -12.99 -23.40
C HIS A 27 -42.75 -11.73 -22.83
N GLU A 28 -42.82 -10.70 -23.66
CA GLU A 28 -43.74 -9.55 -23.49
C GLU A 28 -45.17 -10.02 -23.47
N THR A 29 -45.94 -9.62 -22.45
CA THR A 29 -47.36 -9.27 -22.57
C THR A 29 -47.73 -8.18 -21.57
N ALA A 30 -48.58 -7.28 -22.04
CA ALA A 30 -48.98 -5.99 -21.52
C ALA A 30 -49.70 -6.02 -20.14
N LEU A 31 -49.62 -4.85 -19.48
CA LEU A 31 -50.34 -4.38 -18.30
C LEU A 31 -51.90 -4.54 -18.40
N PRO A 32 -52.70 -4.52 -17.30
CA PRO A 32 -52.90 -3.31 -16.50
C PRO A 32 -53.13 -3.51 -14.96
N ASP A 33 -53.07 -2.35 -14.32
CA ASP A 33 -53.38 -1.93 -12.96
C ASP A 33 -54.30 -2.77 -12.06
N ALA A 34 -53.96 -2.84 -10.77
CA ALA A 34 -54.69 -2.37 -9.60
C ALA A 34 -54.43 -3.18 -8.29
N GLU A 35 -54.31 -2.43 -7.23
CA GLU A 35 -54.72 -2.72 -5.83
C GLU A 35 -53.73 -3.38 -4.85
N MET A 36 -53.39 -2.52 -3.88
CA MET A 36 -52.92 -2.76 -2.51
C MET A 36 -53.68 -3.87 -1.75
N ASN A 37 -52.96 -4.69 -1.00
CA ASN A 37 -53.09 -4.80 0.47
C ASN A 37 -52.29 -5.97 1.07
N SER A 38 -51.55 -5.60 2.08
CA SER A 38 -51.23 -6.32 3.33
C SER A 38 -51.26 -7.85 3.38
N TYR A 39 -50.19 -8.48 3.83
CA TYR A 39 -50.13 -9.26 5.07
C TYR A 39 -48.73 -9.70 5.46
N ARG A 40 -48.50 -9.69 6.76
CA ARG A 40 -47.31 -10.09 7.50
C ARG A 40 -47.11 -11.62 7.53
N HIS A 41 -45.83 -11.99 7.74
CA HIS A 41 -45.29 -13.22 8.35
C HIS A 41 -45.20 -14.50 7.50
N ASN A 42 -44.04 -14.98 7.18
CA ASN A 42 -43.30 -15.99 7.96
C ASN A 42 -41.98 -16.39 7.32
N ASN A 43 -40.99 -16.57 8.19
CA ASN A 43 -39.70 -17.16 7.96
C ASN A 43 -39.78 -18.55 7.32
N GLU A 44 -39.10 -18.74 6.20
CA GLU A 44 -38.43 -20.02 5.90
C GLU A 44 -37.28 -19.78 4.94
N ARG A 45 -36.07 -19.79 5.50
CA ARG A 45 -34.81 -19.80 4.73
C ARG A 45 -34.68 -21.16 4.02
N LYS A 46 -34.97 -21.23 2.74
CA LYS A 46 -34.52 -22.31 1.87
C LYS A 46 -33.18 -21.95 1.28
N ASN A 47 -32.13 -22.64 1.75
CA ASN A 47 -30.82 -22.73 1.14
C ASN A 47 -30.94 -23.08 -0.34
N ARG A 48 -30.73 -22.13 -1.25
CA ARG A 48 -30.38 -22.41 -2.64
C ARG A 48 -28.87 -22.42 -2.78
N LYS A 49 -28.31 -23.60 -3.05
CA LYS A 49 -26.93 -23.78 -3.50
C LYS A 49 -26.77 -23.08 -4.85
N SER A 50 -25.90 -22.09 -4.93
CA SER A 50 -25.47 -21.55 -6.21
C SER A 50 -24.21 -22.32 -6.65
N GLU A 51 -24.33 -23.14 -7.67
CA GLU A 51 -23.20 -23.69 -8.42
C GLU A 51 -22.79 -22.62 -9.44
N GLY A 52 -21.58 -22.10 -9.32
CA GLY A 52 -20.98 -21.23 -10.32
C GLY A 52 -20.23 -22.04 -11.36
N ALA A 53 -20.50 -21.80 -12.63
CA ALA A 53 -19.76 -22.37 -13.75
C ALA A 53 -19.06 -21.26 -14.53
N TYR A 54 -17.82 -21.51 -14.99
CA TYR A 54 -17.14 -20.64 -15.95
C TYR A 54 -16.67 -21.43 -17.18
N ILE A 55 -16.48 -20.75 -18.28
CA ILE A 55 -16.06 -21.34 -19.55
C ILE A 55 -14.61 -20.94 -19.82
N ASP A 56 -13.73 -21.92 -20.08
CA ASP A 56 -12.34 -21.69 -20.44
C ASP A 56 -12.17 -21.27 -21.91
N ARG A 57 -10.92 -21.00 -22.32
CA ARG A 57 -10.58 -20.56 -23.68
C ARG A 57 -11.05 -21.51 -24.80
N ASP A 58 -11.33 -22.75 -24.47
CA ASP A 58 -11.73 -23.81 -25.42
C ASP A 58 -13.25 -24.02 -25.42
N GLY A 59 -14.03 -23.20 -24.70
CA GLY A 59 -15.49 -23.25 -24.69
C GLY A 59 -16.11 -24.34 -23.79
N VAL A 60 -15.33 -24.90 -22.85
CA VAL A 60 -15.80 -25.98 -21.97
C VAL A 60 -16.22 -25.41 -20.61
N ALA A 61 -17.49 -25.63 -20.23
CA ALA A 61 -18.04 -25.25 -18.94
C ALA A 61 -17.53 -26.15 -17.82
N ARG A 62 -16.90 -25.62 -16.80
CA ARG A 62 -16.47 -26.33 -15.59
C ARG A 62 -17.22 -25.83 -14.36
N THR A 63 -17.80 -26.78 -13.61
CA THR A 63 -18.54 -26.53 -12.36
C THR A 63 -17.68 -26.89 -11.16
N PHE A 64 -17.67 -25.99 -10.15
CA PHE A 64 -17.03 -26.26 -8.87
C PHE A 64 -18.03 -26.79 -7.85
N SER A 65 -17.80 -28.01 -7.38
CA SER A 65 -18.54 -28.64 -6.28
C SER A 65 -17.79 -28.39 -4.96
N ARG A 66 -18.43 -27.74 -3.99
CA ARG A 66 -17.90 -27.61 -2.62
C ARG A 66 -17.82 -29.00 -1.95
N LYS A 67 -16.66 -29.58 -1.85
CA LYS A 67 -16.42 -30.73 -0.94
C LYS A 67 -16.33 -30.19 0.51
N LYS A 68 -17.29 -30.56 1.34
CA LYS A 68 -17.22 -30.42 2.80
C LYS A 68 -16.08 -31.29 3.32
N ILE A 69 -15.05 -30.65 3.89
CA ILE A 69 -14.02 -31.36 4.67
C ILE A 69 -14.62 -31.66 6.04
N SER A 70 -14.88 -32.93 6.30
CA SER A 70 -15.32 -33.40 7.60
C SER A 70 -14.16 -33.33 8.60
N ARG A 71 -14.36 -32.59 9.69
CA ARG A 71 -13.45 -32.60 10.84
C ARG A 71 -13.42 -33.98 11.48
N LYS A 72 -12.32 -34.72 11.38
CA LYS A 72 -12.00 -35.85 12.27
C LYS A 72 -11.40 -35.30 13.57
N ARG A 73 -12.07 -35.57 14.69
CA ARG A 73 -11.55 -35.43 16.05
C ARG A 73 -10.52 -36.51 16.33
N GLY A 74 -9.45 -36.13 17.06
CA GLY A 74 -8.74 -37.06 17.93
C GLY A 74 -7.29 -37.30 17.59
N GLY A 75 -6.39 -36.95 18.50
CA GLY A 75 -5.01 -37.39 18.55
C GLY A 75 -4.11 -36.41 19.28
N ALA A 76 -4.02 -36.51 20.62
CA ALA A 76 -3.01 -35.83 21.40
C ALA A 76 -1.61 -36.27 20.95
N MET A 77 -0.79 -35.38 20.45
CA MET A 77 0.64 -35.60 20.24
C MET A 77 1.45 -34.96 21.34
N ARG A 78 2.16 -35.83 22.09
CA ARG A 78 3.20 -35.46 23.07
C ARG A 78 4.37 -34.79 22.37
N GLY A 79 4.84 -33.67 22.95
CA GLY A 79 6.19 -33.16 22.96
C GLY A 79 6.97 -33.15 21.65
N ARG A 80 6.82 -32.10 20.84
CA ARG A 80 7.86 -31.63 19.91
C ARG A 80 8.06 -30.13 20.15
N GLY A 81 9.32 -29.75 20.42
CA GLY A 81 9.73 -28.39 20.68
C GLY A 81 9.21 -27.41 19.62
N TRP A 82 8.66 -26.33 20.07
CA TRP A 82 8.18 -25.23 19.25
C TRP A 82 9.35 -24.61 18.49
N LYS A 83 9.35 -24.74 17.16
CA LYS A 83 10.28 -23.98 16.33
C LYS A 83 9.69 -22.59 16.09
N TYR A 84 10.39 -21.58 16.60
CA TYR A 84 10.17 -20.17 16.30
C TYR A 84 10.70 -19.87 14.89
N GLY A 85 10.02 -20.26 13.86
CA GLY A 85 10.37 -19.95 12.48
C GLY A 85 9.10 -19.74 11.69
N SER A 86 9.15 -18.89 10.69
CA SER A 86 8.13 -18.53 9.71
C SER A 86 7.41 -19.72 9.08
N GLY A 87 6.68 -20.45 9.87
CA GLY A 87 5.99 -21.66 9.48
C GLY A 87 4.91 -21.99 10.48
N PHE A 88 3.94 -21.07 10.66
CA PHE A 88 2.66 -21.48 11.20
C PHE A 88 1.97 -22.33 10.14
N VAL A 89 2.17 -23.64 10.24
CA VAL A 89 1.32 -24.61 9.59
C VAL A 89 -0.04 -24.51 10.27
N ASP A 90 -1.01 -24.00 9.52
CA ASP A 90 -2.46 -24.10 9.71
C ASP A 90 -2.99 -24.29 11.15
N GLY A 91 -3.41 -23.19 11.77
CA GLY A 91 -4.64 -23.15 12.57
C GLY A 91 -4.74 -23.99 13.84
N VAL A 92 -3.66 -24.52 14.41
CA VAL A 92 -3.72 -25.19 15.71
C VAL A 92 -3.30 -24.17 16.78
N PHE A 93 -4.28 -23.44 17.30
CA PHE A 93 -4.09 -22.63 18.51
C PHE A 93 -3.80 -23.55 19.68
N PRO A 94 -2.80 -23.28 20.52
CA PRO A 94 -2.62 -24.02 21.76
C PRO A 94 -3.90 -23.91 22.58
N VAL A 95 -4.43 -25.04 23.00
CA VAL A 95 -5.56 -25.07 23.94
C VAL A 95 -5.01 -24.54 25.26
N LEU A 96 -5.39 -23.31 25.61
CA LEU A 96 -4.99 -22.70 26.87
C LEU A 96 -5.63 -23.47 28.03
N SER A 97 -4.87 -23.68 29.11
CA SER A 97 -5.42 -24.16 30.36
C SER A 97 -6.43 -23.16 30.95
N PRO A 98 -7.35 -23.56 31.82
CA PRO A 98 -8.25 -22.61 32.49
C PRO A 98 -7.48 -21.46 33.14
N MET A 99 -6.37 -21.76 33.84
CA MET A 99 -5.49 -20.78 34.46
C MET A 99 -4.87 -19.82 33.44
N ALA A 100 -4.40 -20.32 32.31
CA ALA A 100 -3.86 -19.47 31.24
C ALA A 100 -4.94 -18.58 30.61
N GLN A 101 -6.19 -19.03 30.54
CA GLN A 101 -7.31 -18.22 30.09
C GLN A 101 -7.63 -17.08 31.07
N ASP A 102 -7.66 -17.35 32.35
CA ASP A 102 -7.87 -16.37 33.42
C ASP A 102 -6.78 -15.28 33.40
N ILE A 103 -5.51 -15.71 33.29
CA ILE A 103 -4.36 -14.80 33.21
C ILE A 103 -4.48 -13.94 31.94
N LEU A 104 -4.81 -14.53 30.79
CA LEU A 104 -4.95 -13.82 29.51
C LEU A 104 -6.06 -12.76 29.60
N GLU A 105 -7.22 -13.12 30.13
CA GLU A 105 -8.34 -12.20 30.29
C GLU A 105 -8.02 -11.06 31.25
N PHE A 106 -7.37 -11.36 32.35
CA PHE A 106 -6.92 -10.37 33.32
C PHE A 106 -5.91 -9.39 32.72
N VAL A 107 -4.89 -9.89 32.02
CA VAL A 107 -3.85 -9.07 31.37
C VAL A 107 -4.43 -8.21 30.24
N GLN A 108 -5.43 -8.71 29.54
CA GLN A 108 -6.10 -7.95 28.46
C GLN A 108 -6.99 -6.83 29.00
N LYS A 109 -7.63 -7.02 30.13
CA LYS A 109 -8.50 -6.02 30.78
C LYS A 109 -7.73 -5.00 31.62
N GLY A 110 -6.51 -5.37 32.07
CA GLY A 110 -5.68 -4.52 32.93
C GLY A 110 -5.05 -3.38 32.15
N THR A 111 -5.22 -2.14 32.65
CA THR A 111 -4.56 -0.93 32.09
C THR A 111 -3.33 -0.50 32.91
N ASP A 112 -3.18 -1.04 34.14
CA ASP A 112 -2.14 -0.68 35.08
C ASP A 112 -1.14 -1.84 35.27
N THR A 113 0.10 -1.62 34.86
CA THR A 113 1.20 -2.60 34.95
C THR A 113 1.44 -3.08 36.37
N ALA A 114 1.33 -2.21 37.38
CA ALA A 114 1.57 -2.56 38.79
C ALA A 114 0.54 -3.56 39.29
N LYS A 115 -0.74 -3.35 38.96
CA LYS A 115 -1.82 -4.27 39.36
C LYS A 115 -1.73 -5.62 38.66
N ILE A 116 -1.27 -5.62 37.38
CA ILE A 116 -1.03 -6.87 36.66
C ILE A 116 0.08 -7.66 37.36
N TRP A 117 1.17 -7.00 37.74
CA TRP A 117 2.29 -7.65 38.44
C TRP A 117 1.90 -8.17 39.82
N GLU A 118 1.16 -7.42 40.63
CA GLU A 118 0.63 -7.89 41.92
C GLU A 118 -0.25 -9.14 41.78
N SER A 119 -1.05 -9.20 40.71
CA SER A 119 -1.88 -10.38 40.45
C SER A 119 -1.05 -11.58 40.00
N LEU A 120 -0.01 -11.33 39.18
CA LEU A 120 0.94 -12.39 38.77
C LEU A 120 1.77 -12.91 39.93
N ASP A 121 2.13 -12.06 40.93
CA ASP A 121 2.84 -12.46 42.14
C ASP A 121 2.02 -13.43 43.02
N ASN A 122 0.70 -13.37 42.95
CA ASN A 122 -0.22 -14.23 43.70
C ASN A 122 -0.49 -15.59 43.02
N ILE A 123 0.08 -15.86 41.85
CA ILE A 123 -0.08 -17.14 41.15
C ILE A 123 0.76 -18.21 41.85
N PRO A 124 0.16 -19.30 42.35
CA PRO A 124 0.93 -20.36 43.01
C PRO A 124 1.87 -21.05 42.03
N PRO A 125 3.11 -21.35 42.39
CA PRO A 125 4.06 -22.05 41.55
C PRO A 125 3.65 -23.52 41.39
N ALA A 126 2.76 -23.81 40.43
CA ALA A 126 2.38 -25.17 40.07
C ALA A 126 3.27 -25.69 38.92
N HIS A 127 3.33 -27.00 38.74
CA HIS A 127 4.21 -27.62 37.72
C HIS A 127 4.02 -27.15 36.28
N ASN A 128 2.84 -26.58 35.93
CA ASN A 128 2.51 -26.11 34.57
C ASN A 128 2.48 -24.58 34.45
N THR A 129 2.77 -23.83 35.51
CA THR A 129 2.65 -22.35 35.50
C THR A 129 3.57 -21.69 34.47
N TRP A 130 4.76 -22.27 34.26
CA TRP A 130 5.70 -21.78 33.24
C TRP A 130 5.14 -21.89 31.83
N ASP A 131 4.65 -23.08 31.44
CA ASP A 131 4.10 -23.33 30.11
C ASP A 131 2.84 -22.48 29.87
N ASP A 132 2.03 -22.26 30.90
CA ASP A 132 0.85 -21.40 30.84
C ASP A 132 1.22 -19.93 30.60
N LEU A 133 2.22 -19.40 31.30
CA LEU A 133 2.71 -18.02 31.11
C LEU A 133 3.30 -17.81 29.70
N VAL A 134 4.09 -18.77 29.22
CA VAL A 134 4.64 -18.74 27.86
C VAL A 134 3.53 -18.81 26.82
N ASN A 135 2.53 -19.68 27.01
CA ASN A 135 1.37 -19.80 26.12
C ASN A 135 0.54 -18.51 26.09
N VAL A 136 0.33 -17.84 27.24
CA VAL A 136 -0.31 -16.53 27.34
C VAL A 136 0.47 -15.48 26.53
N ALA A 137 1.78 -15.41 26.72
CA ALA A 137 2.62 -14.45 25.99
C ALA A 137 2.62 -14.71 24.48
N VAL A 138 2.63 -15.98 24.05
CA VAL A 138 2.49 -16.36 22.64
C VAL A 138 1.11 -15.98 22.10
N GLN A 139 0.04 -16.21 22.86
CA GLN A 139 -1.32 -15.84 22.45
C GLN A 139 -1.49 -14.31 22.32
N LEU A 140 -0.94 -13.54 23.25
CA LEU A 140 -0.89 -12.08 23.19
C LEU A 140 -0.14 -11.59 21.93
N ARG A 141 0.94 -12.28 21.54
CA ARG A 141 1.67 -12.01 20.29
C ARG A 141 0.81 -12.25 19.07
N LEU A 142 0.06 -13.34 19.01
CA LEU A 142 -0.87 -13.65 17.92
C LEU A 142 -1.95 -12.57 17.80
N ASN A 143 -2.43 -12.06 18.94
CA ASN A 143 -3.42 -10.98 19.01
C ASN A 143 -2.81 -9.58 18.77
N ARG A 144 -1.49 -9.48 18.53
CA ARG A 144 -0.73 -8.24 18.35
C ARG A 144 -0.82 -7.25 19.51
N GLN A 145 -0.96 -7.75 20.74
CA GLN A 145 -1.08 -6.95 21.97
C GLN A 145 0.31 -6.78 22.60
N TRP A 146 1.09 -5.83 22.12
CA TRP A 146 2.52 -5.68 22.45
C TRP A 146 2.75 -5.19 23.88
N GLU A 147 1.92 -4.28 24.43
CA GLU A 147 2.04 -3.81 25.84
C GLU A 147 1.84 -4.96 26.83
N PRO A 148 0.75 -5.73 26.73
CA PRO A 148 0.56 -6.88 27.61
C PRO A 148 1.70 -7.91 27.55
N ILE A 149 2.29 -8.14 26.37
CA ILE A 149 3.47 -9.03 26.23
C ILE A 149 4.64 -8.50 27.06
N ILE A 150 4.94 -7.19 26.91
CA ILE A 150 6.03 -6.55 27.63
C ILE A 150 5.79 -6.71 29.13
N THR A 151 4.58 -6.41 29.61
CA THR A 151 4.24 -6.49 31.03
C THR A 151 4.45 -7.90 31.61
N VAL A 152 3.98 -8.94 30.91
CA VAL A 152 4.12 -10.33 31.36
C VAL A 152 5.58 -10.79 31.28
N CYS A 153 6.27 -10.54 30.18
CA CYS A 153 7.65 -11.01 30.00
C CYS A 153 8.65 -10.23 30.88
N GLU A 154 8.44 -8.92 31.15
CA GLU A 154 9.24 -8.17 32.13
C GLU A 154 9.01 -8.67 33.56
N TRP A 155 7.76 -9.00 33.92
CA TRP A 155 7.49 -9.63 35.21
C TRP A 155 8.24 -10.96 35.32
N ILE A 156 8.21 -11.80 34.31
CA ILE A 156 8.97 -13.06 34.27
C ILE A 156 10.47 -12.81 34.44
N LEU A 157 11.01 -11.79 33.77
CA LEU A 157 12.45 -11.52 33.76
C LEU A 157 12.97 -10.91 35.05
N TYR A 158 12.20 -10.03 35.70
CA TYR A 158 12.69 -9.20 36.80
C TYR A 158 12.08 -9.52 38.15
N ARG A 159 10.93 -10.20 38.21
CA ARG A 159 10.18 -10.40 39.46
C ARG A 159 9.91 -11.85 39.79
N SER A 160 9.76 -12.71 38.79
CA SER A 160 9.45 -14.11 39.05
C SER A 160 10.67 -14.89 39.52
N SER A 161 10.42 -16.01 40.22
CA SER A 161 11.45 -16.99 40.59
C SER A 161 11.81 -17.95 39.44
N PHE A 162 11.13 -17.84 38.29
CA PHE A 162 11.40 -18.67 37.13
C PHE A 162 12.69 -18.23 36.41
N ARG A 163 13.43 -19.18 35.87
CA ARG A 163 14.52 -18.86 34.94
C ARG A 163 13.94 -18.54 33.57
N PRO A 164 14.11 -17.28 33.07
CA PRO A 164 13.64 -16.94 31.76
C PRO A 164 14.39 -17.77 30.70
N ASP A 165 13.64 -18.30 29.74
CA ASP A 165 14.21 -19.01 28.61
C ASP A 165 14.36 -18.07 27.40
N ILE A 166 14.96 -18.56 26.32
CA ILE A 166 15.19 -17.82 25.08
C ILE A 166 13.88 -17.29 24.48
N ILE A 167 12.73 -17.94 24.76
CA ILE A 167 11.42 -17.54 24.21
C ILE A 167 10.99 -16.21 24.81
N CYS A 168 11.15 -16.01 26.12
CA CYS A 168 10.81 -14.75 26.80
C CYS A 168 11.65 -13.58 26.29
N TYR A 169 12.95 -13.77 26.11
CA TYR A 169 13.84 -12.76 25.54
C TYR A 169 13.43 -12.41 24.11
N ASN A 170 13.16 -13.41 23.27
CA ASN A 170 12.73 -13.22 21.89
C ASN A 170 11.38 -12.48 21.79
N LEU A 171 10.43 -12.78 22.69
CA LEU A 171 9.14 -12.06 22.75
C LEU A 171 9.33 -10.59 23.10
N LEU A 172 10.22 -10.27 24.07
CA LEU A 172 10.54 -8.90 24.45
C LEU A 172 11.24 -8.14 23.31
N ILE A 173 12.23 -8.76 22.66
CA ILE A 173 12.92 -8.16 21.51
C ILE A 173 11.93 -7.86 20.37
N ASP A 174 11.00 -8.79 20.04
CA ASP A 174 9.96 -8.56 19.02
C ASP A 174 9.01 -7.43 19.43
N ALA A 175 8.54 -7.41 20.68
CA ALA A 175 7.60 -6.41 21.16
C ALA A 175 8.22 -5.00 21.17
N TYR A 176 9.43 -4.85 21.71
CA TYR A 176 10.14 -3.57 21.70
C TYR A 176 10.54 -3.13 20.28
N GLY A 177 10.98 -4.07 19.42
CA GLY A 177 11.29 -3.78 18.02
C GLY A 177 10.09 -3.27 17.23
N ARG A 178 8.90 -3.80 17.48
CA ARG A 178 7.65 -3.32 16.85
C ARG A 178 7.18 -1.97 17.38
N LYS A 179 7.44 -1.68 18.65
CA LYS A 179 7.20 -0.37 19.27
C LYS A 179 8.26 0.67 18.91
N ARG A 180 9.26 0.33 18.12
CA ARG A 180 10.41 1.17 17.75
C ARG A 180 11.25 1.64 18.97
N GLN A 181 11.21 0.89 20.08
CA GLN A 181 12.01 1.13 21.28
C GLN A 181 13.32 0.35 21.20
N LEU A 182 14.16 0.72 20.24
CA LEU A 182 15.37 -0.02 19.89
C LEU A 182 16.32 -0.18 21.09
N ASN A 183 16.56 0.88 21.87
CA ASN A 183 17.46 0.85 23.02
C ASN A 183 17.05 -0.21 24.04
N LYS A 184 15.74 -0.42 24.26
CA LYS A 184 15.24 -1.48 25.12
C LYS A 184 15.42 -2.86 24.50
N ALA A 185 15.19 -3.00 23.19
CA ALA A 185 15.44 -4.28 22.51
C ALA A 185 16.92 -4.69 22.59
N GLU A 186 17.86 -3.73 22.43
CA GLU A 186 19.29 -3.94 22.61
C GLU A 186 19.63 -4.33 24.06
N SER A 187 19.08 -3.64 25.05
CA SER A 187 19.27 -3.96 26.48
C SER A 187 18.83 -5.39 26.78
N ILE A 188 17.68 -5.82 26.27
CA ILE A 188 17.20 -7.21 26.47
C ILE A 188 18.13 -8.21 25.78
N TYR A 189 18.68 -7.89 24.61
CA TYR A 189 19.67 -8.74 23.94
C TYR A 189 20.96 -8.87 24.76
N MET A 190 21.44 -7.76 25.34
CA MET A 190 22.60 -7.80 26.24
C MET A 190 22.31 -8.63 27.49
N THR A 191 21.15 -8.45 28.12
CA THR A 191 20.74 -9.25 29.28
C THR A 191 20.65 -10.75 28.95
N LEU A 192 20.23 -11.11 27.73
CA LEU A 192 20.23 -12.49 27.25
C LEU A 192 21.66 -13.06 27.21
N LEU A 193 22.61 -12.28 26.70
CA LEU A 193 24.03 -12.69 26.64
C LEU A 193 24.64 -12.82 28.06
N GLU A 194 24.36 -11.88 28.95
CA GLU A 194 24.79 -11.90 30.36
C GLU A 194 24.22 -13.12 31.12
N ALA A 195 22.99 -13.53 30.78
CA ALA A 195 22.39 -14.76 31.33
C ALA A 195 22.97 -16.05 30.74
N HIS A 196 24.01 -15.95 29.90
CA HIS A 196 24.63 -17.06 29.17
C HIS A 196 23.64 -17.90 28.35
N CYS A 197 22.54 -17.27 27.90
CA CYS A 197 21.65 -17.87 26.94
C CYS A 197 22.24 -17.71 25.53
N VAL A 198 22.38 -18.81 24.79
CA VAL A 198 22.93 -18.79 23.43
C VAL A 198 21.87 -18.20 22.48
N PRO A 199 22.14 -17.08 21.78
CA PRO A 199 21.23 -16.54 20.79
C PRO A 199 20.91 -17.57 19.71
N THR A 200 19.63 -17.66 19.33
CA THR A 200 19.19 -18.52 18.25
C THR A 200 19.07 -17.73 16.95
N GLU A 201 18.88 -18.42 15.85
CA GLU A 201 18.55 -17.83 14.56
C GLU A 201 17.38 -16.85 14.65
N ASP A 202 16.32 -17.22 15.41
CA ASP A 202 15.15 -16.37 15.63
C ASP A 202 15.53 -15.09 16.38
N THR A 203 16.43 -15.17 17.38
CA THR A 203 16.92 -14.00 18.12
C THR A 203 17.55 -12.99 17.17
N TYR A 204 18.46 -13.46 16.30
CA TYR A 204 19.09 -12.59 15.30
C TYR A 204 18.08 -12.02 14.29
N ALA A 205 17.12 -12.81 13.83
CA ALA A 205 16.07 -12.34 12.91
C ALA A 205 15.19 -11.25 13.56
N LEU A 206 14.86 -11.38 14.85
CA LEU A 206 14.08 -10.39 15.59
C LEU A 206 14.85 -9.11 15.86
N LEU A 207 16.12 -9.22 16.25
CA LEU A 207 17.01 -8.08 16.47
C LEU A 207 17.25 -7.32 15.17
N LEU A 208 17.51 -8.03 14.08
CA LEU A 208 17.65 -7.46 12.75
C LEU A 208 16.39 -6.71 12.33
N ARG A 209 15.21 -7.29 12.57
CA ARG A 209 13.92 -6.63 12.32
C ARG A 209 13.75 -5.36 13.16
N ALA A 210 14.19 -5.37 14.42
CA ALA A 210 14.14 -4.20 15.29
C ALA A 210 15.00 -3.05 14.74
N TYR A 211 16.23 -3.33 14.29
CA TYR A 211 17.11 -2.35 13.63
C TYR A 211 16.51 -1.80 12.34
N CYS A 212 15.95 -2.67 11.50
CA CYS A 212 15.28 -2.27 10.27
C CYS A 212 14.07 -1.35 10.53
N ASN A 213 13.26 -1.67 11.54
CA ASN A 213 12.10 -0.84 11.92
C ASN A 213 12.52 0.54 12.48
N ALA A 214 13.71 0.63 13.08
CA ALA A 214 14.31 1.86 13.56
C ALA A 214 15.08 2.64 12.47
N GLY A 215 15.20 2.08 11.24
CA GLY A 215 15.94 2.68 10.13
C GLY A 215 17.45 2.54 10.20
N GLN A 216 17.98 1.77 11.15
CA GLN A 216 19.43 1.59 11.36
C GLN A 216 19.96 0.41 10.54
N LEU A 217 19.94 0.54 9.21
CA LEU A 217 20.27 -0.55 8.28
C LEU A 217 21.72 -1.03 8.38
N HIS A 218 22.67 -0.16 8.73
CA HIS A 218 24.08 -0.55 8.91
C HIS A 218 24.27 -1.48 10.13
N ARG A 219 23.54 -1.24 11.23
CA ARG A 219 23.56 -2.14 12.39
C ARG A 219 22.87 -3.47 12.11
N ALA A 220 21.77 -3.44 11.31
CA ALA A 220 21.14 -4.67 10.84
C ALA A 220 22.12 -5.56 10.06
N GLU A 221 23.01 -4.98 9.26
CA GLU A 221 24.06 -5.73 8.55
C GLU A 221 25.11 -6.30 9.50
N GLY A 222 25.49 -5.53 10.54
CA GLY A 222 26.36 -5.99 11.62
C GLY A 222 25.86 -7.24 12.34
N VAL A 223 24.54 -7.35 12.54
CA VAL A 223 23.89 -8.53 13.14
C VAL A 223 24.13 -9.81 12.32
N ILE A 224 24.11 -9.69 10.98
CA ILE A 224 24.41 -10.84 10.09
C ILE A 224 25.88 -11.25 10.22
N SER A 225 26.80 -10.28 10.33
CA SER A 225 28.23 -10.55 10.52
C SER A 225 28.48 -11.21 11.87
N GLU A 226 27.88 -10.68 12.95
CA GLU A 226 27.97 -11.26 14.30
C GLU A 226 27.45 -12.70 14.33
N MET A 227 26.32 -12.98 13.67
CA MET A 227 25.77 -14.33 13.55
C MET A 227 26.76 -15.30 12.88
N GLN A 228 27.44 -14.84 11.80
CA GLN A 228 28.44 -15.63 11.08
C GLN A 228 29.70 -15.86 11.93
N GLU A 229 30.15 -14.85 12.67
CA GLU A 229 31.29 -14.94 13.61
C GLU A 229 31.02 -15.94 14.74
N ASN A 230 29.77 -16.01 15.21
CA ASN A 230 29.32 -17.00 16.20
C ASN A 230 29.10 -18.40 15.59
N GLY A 231 29.48 -18.62 14.33
CA GLY A 231 29.38 -19.92 13.67
C GLY A 231 27.96 -20.34 13.26
N ILE A 232 27.00 -19.43 13.32
CA ILE A 232 25.60 -19.70 12.94
C ILE A 232 25.39 -19.18 11.50
N PRO A 233 25.22 -20.05 10.48
CA PRO A 233 25.02 -19.60 9.12
C PRO A 233 23.64 -18.94 8.97
N PRO A 234 23.54 -17.74 8.35
CA PRO A 234 22.26 -17.08 8.13
C PRO A 234 21.34 -17.93 7.25
N SER A 235 20.12 -18.17 7.73
CA SER A 235 19.11 -18.91 6.99
C SER A 235 18.20 -17.99 6.17
N ALA A 236 17.24 -18.59 5.46
CA ALA A 236 16.21 -17.86 4.75
C ALA A 236 15.39 -16.93 5.67
N THR A 237 15.16 -17.33 6.92
CA THR A 237 14.40 -16.53 7.89
C THR A 237 15.09 -15.20 8.20
N VAL A 238 16.41 -15.24 8.44
CA VAL A 238 17.23 -14.05 8.72
C VAL A 238 17.29 -13.15 7.49
N TYR A 239 17.59 -13.73 6.32
CA TYR A 239 17.61 -12.96 5.07
C TYR A 239 16.26 -12.36 4.72
N ASN A 240 15.14 -13.08 4.93
CA ASN A 240 13.80 -12.55 4.71
C ASN A 240 13.47 -11.40 5.66
N ALA A 241 13.87 -11.49 6.93
CA ALA A 241 13.71 -10.40 7.87
C ALA A 241 14.46 -9.13 7.42
N TYR A 242 15.67 -9.30 6.87
CA TYR A 242 16.45 -8.18 6.34
C TYR A 242 15.85 -7.62 5.06
N LEU A 243 15.45 -8.48 4.11
CA LEU A 243 14.78 -8.07 2.86
C LEU A 243 13.48 -7.31 3.14
N ASP A 244 12.66 -7.76 4.10
CA ASP A 244 11.45 -7.04 4.52
C ASP A 244 11.77 -5.65 5.10
N GLY A 245 12.84 -5.56 5.92
CA GLY A 245 13.32 -4.29 6.44
C GLY A 245 13.78 -3.32 5.34
N LEU A 246 14.59 -3.80 4.40
CA LEU A 246 15.05 -3.01 3.25
C LEU A 246 13.88 -2.58 2.35
N LEU A 247 12.91 -3.47 2.16
CA LEU A 247 11.68 -3.18 1.40
C LEU A 247 10.86 -2.05 2.05
N LYS A 248 10.74 -2.03 3.39
CA LYS A 248 10.07 -0.97 4.16
C LYS A 248 10.85 0.34 4.10
N ALA A 249 12.17 0.29 4.16
CA ALA A 249 13.06 1.44 4.04
C ALA A 249 13.22 1.96 2.59
N ARG A 250 12.60 1.30 1.60
CA ARG A 250 12.69 1.60 0.17
C ARG A 250 14.13 1.50 -0.41
N CYS A 251 15.00 0.75 0.24
CA CYS A 251 16.37 0.49 -0.23
C CYS A 251 16.39 -0.70 -1.19
N THR A 252 15.82 -0.52 -2.39
CA THR A 252 15.60 -1.60 -3.36
C THR A 252 16.88 -2.17 -3.93
N GLU A 253 17.90 -1.35 -4.19
CA GLU A 253 19.20 -1.76 -4.71
C GLU A 253 19.93 -2.69 -3.73
N LYS A 254 19.98 -2.28 -2.45
CA LYS A 254 20.59 -3.08 -1.39
C LYS A 254 19.84 -4.41 -1.18
N ALA A 255 18.51 -4.41 -1.32
CA ALA A 255 17.74 -5.65 -1.25
C ALA A 255 18.10 -6.64 -2.38
N VAL A 256 18.34 -6.13 -3.60
CA VAL A 256 18.79 -6.95 -4.73
C VAL A 256 20.20 -7.51 -4.47
N GLU A 257 21.10 -6.71 -3.89
CA GLU A 257 22.46 -7.15 -3.51
C GLU A 257 22.39 -8.27 -2.45
N VAL A 258 21.62 -8.09 -1.39
CA VAL A 258 21.40 -9.09 -0.34
C VAL A 258 20.84 -10.40 -0.92
N TYR A 259 19.89 -10.31 -1.85
CA TYR A 259 19.36 -11.50 -2.52
C TYR A 259 20.42 -12.23 -3.36
N ARG A 260 21.31 -11.49 -4.06
CA ARG A 260 22.43 -12.09 -4.79
C ARG A 260 23.40 -12.76 -3.82
N ARG A 261 23.72 -12.14 -2.67
CA ARG A 261 24.55 -12.70 -1.61
C ARG A 261 23.94 -14.01 -1.07
N MET A 262 22.65 -14.02 -0.75
CA MET A 262 21.91 -15.20 -0.31
C MET A 262 22.02 -16.38 -1.30
N LYS A 263 21.92 -16.10 -2.61
CA LYS A 263 22.11 -17.11 -3.66
C LYS A 263 23.56 -17.60 -3.74
N LYS A 264 24.55 -16.70 -3.62
CA LYS A 264 25.98 -17.03 -3.64
C LYS A 264 26.34 -17.95 -2.46
N GLU A 265 25.78 -17.70 -1.30
CA GLU A 265 25.95 -18.52 -0.09
C GLU A 265 25.13 -19.83 -0.13
N ARG A 266 24.45 -20.12 -1.25
CA ARG A 266 23.59 -21.30 -1.44
C ARG A 266 22.50 -21.47 -0.36
N CYS A 267 22.07 -20.36 0.25
CA CYS A 267 20.97 -20.38 1.17
C CYS A 267 19.67 -20.79 0.44
N ARG A 268 18.94 -21.76 0.99
CA ARG A 268 17.71 -22.26 0.38
C ARG A 268 16.61 -21.21 0.42
N THR A 269 16.29 -20.64 -0.74
CA THR A 269 15.17 -19.69 -0.89
C THR A 269 13.82 -20.40 -0.71
N ASN A 270 12.85 -19.69 -0.14
CA ASN A 270 11.49 -20.18 0.07
C ASN A 270 10.45 -19.25 -0.60
N THR A 271 9.17 -19.60 -0.54
CA THR A 271 8.07 -18.80 -1.11
C THR A 271 8.07 -17.36 -0.61
N GLU A 272 8.40 -17.14 0.68
CA GLU A 272 8.48 -15.81 1.29
C GLU A 272 9.60 -14.97 0.66
N THR A 273 10.80 -15.55 0.45
CA THR A 273 11.93 -14.88 -0.21
C THR A 273 11.54 -14.37 -1.60
N TYR A 274 10.92 -15.25 -2.40
CA TYR A 274 10.50 -14.89 -3.76
C TYR A 274 9.41 -13.81 -3.74
N THR A 275 8.43 -13.92 -2.83
CA THR A 275 7.38 -12.92 -2.68
C THR A 275 7.94 -11.54 -2.28
N LEU A 276 8.92 -11.51 -1.35
CA LEU A 276 9.61 -10.28 -0.98
C LEU A 276 10.36 -9.67 -2.18
N MET A 277 11.08 -10.49 -2.96
CA MET A 277 11.81 -10.01 -4.13
C MET A 277 10.89 -9.50 -5.24
N ILE A 278 9.73 -10.12 -5.47
CA ILE A 278 8.70 -9.62 -6.37
C ILE A 278 8.23 -8.24 -5.92
N ASN A 279 7.98 -8.06 -4.61
CA ASN A 279 7.62 -6.76 -4.04
C ASN A 279 8.74 -5.72 -4.15
N VAL A 280 10.01 -6.11 -3.97
CA VAL A 280 11.18 -5.23 -4.13
C VAL A 280 11.24 -4.68 -5.55
N TYR A 281 11.20 -5.56 -6.55
CA TYR A 281 11.22 -5.14 -7.95
C TYR A 281 9.96 -4.35 -8.35
N GLY A 282 8.79 -4.70 -7.79
CA GLY A 282 7.56 -3.93 -7.99
C GLY A 282 7.64 -2.50 -7.43
N LYS A 283 8.29 -2.30 -6.26
CA LYS A 283 8.55 -0.95 -5.72
C LYS A 283 9.65 -0.21 -6.48
N ALA A 284 10.60 -0.92 -7.07
CA ALA A 284 11.64 -0.37 -7.94
C ALA A 284 11.13 0.00 -9.35
N LYS A 285 9.82 -0.10 -9.62
CA LYS A 285 9.21 0.12 -10.93
C LYS A 285 9.78 -0.80 -12.03
N GLN A 286 10.14 -2.03 -11.68
CA GLN A 286 10.70 -3.04 -12.56
C GLN A 286 9.80 -4.30 -12.62
N PRO A 287 8.56 -4.22 -13.12
CA PRO A 287 7.60 -5.33 -13.10
C PRO A 287 8.07 -6.54 -13.92
N MET A 288 8.86 -6.32 -14.98
CA MET A 288 9.44 -7.42 -15.77
C MET A 288 10.50 -8.20 -15.00
N ALA A 289 11.23 -7.55 -14.08
CA ALA A 289 12.14 -8.24 -13.17
C ALA A 289 11.36 -9.05 -12.12
N SER A 290 10.22 -8.54 -11.63
CA SER A 290 9.29 -9.29 -10.77
C SER A 290 8.80 -10.57 -11.46
N MET A 291 8.43 -10.50 -12.75
CA MET A 291 8.02 -11.67 -13.54
C MET A 291 9.16 -12.67 -13.71
N LYS A 292 10.41 -12.23 -13.93
CA LYS A 292 11.56 -13.12 -14.01
C LYS A 292 11.76 -13.89 -12.71
N VAL A 293 11.66 -13.23 -11.56
CA VAL A 293 11.77 -13.85 -10.23
C VAL A 293 10.63 -14.87 -10.00
N PHE A 294 9.42 -14.54 -10.42
CA PHE A 294 8.27 -15.44 -10.35
C PHE A 294 8.47 -16.71 -11.20
N ASN A 295 8.97 -16.57 -12.43
CA ASN A 295 9.27 -17.70 -13.30
C ASN A 295 10.42 -18.55 -12.74
N GLU A 296 11.46 -17.92 -12.14
CA GLU A 296 12.52 -18.62 -11.44
C GLU A 296 11.97 -19.47 -10.28
N MET A 297 11.08 -18.88 -9.46
CA MET A 297 10.40 -19.60 -8.38
C MET A 297 9.69 -20.88 -8.86
N LYS A 298 8.96 -20.78 -9.97
CA LYS A 298 8.27 -21.92 -10.59
C LYS A 298 9.24 -22.97 -11.13
N SER A 299 10.34 -22.54 -11.75
CA SER A 299 11.35 -23.44 -12.34
C SER A 299 12.08 -24.29 -11.29
N ILE A 300 12.25 -23.77 -10.07
CA ILE A 300 12.86 -24.49 -8.93
C ILE A 300 11.83 -25.41 -8.22
N GLY A 301 10.56 -25.39 -8.65
CA GLY A 301 9.50 -26.17 -8.04
C GLY A 301 8.94 -25.55 -6.75
N CYS A 302 9.26 -24.30 -6.45
CA CYS A 302 8.67 -23.58 -5.34
C CYS A 302 7.27 -23.09 -5.74
N LYS A 303 6.22 -23.58 -5.07
CA LYS A 303 4.83 -23.27 -5.44
C LYS A 303 4.45 -21.83 -5.01
N PRO A 304 3.98 -20.98 -5.95
CA PRO A 304 3.40 -19.69 -5.61
C PRO A 304 2.14 -19.85 -4.75
N ASN A 305 1.93 -18.90 -3.83
CA ASN A 305 0.69 -18.79 -3.05
C ASN A 305 -0.08 -17.52 -3.43
N ILE A 306 -1.26 -17.30 -2.86
CA ILE A 306 -2.11 -16.12 -3.11
C ILE A 306 -1.29 -14.82 -2.91
N CYS A 307 -0.50 -14.74 -1.84
CA CYS A 307 0.33 -13.55 -1.59
C CYS A 307 1.37 -13.30 -2.69
N THR A 308 1.93 -14.36 -3.29
CA THR A 308 2.91 -14.25 -4.39
C THR A 308 2.24 -13.71 -5.66
N TYR A 309 1.09 -14.27 -6.02
CA TYR A 309 0.31 -13.78 -7.16
C TYR A 309 -0.14 -12.34 -6.96
N THR A 310 -0.70 -12.01 -5.79
CA THR A 310 -1.13 -10.64 -5.45
C THR A 310 0.03 -9.64 -5.48
N ALA A 311 1.23 -10.05 -5.01
CA ALA A 311 2.43 -9.23 -5.09
C ALA A 311 2.83 -8.93 -6.55
N LEU A 312 2.71 -9.92 -7.45
CA LEU A 312 3.02 -9.76 -8.86
C LEU A 312 1.97 -8.91 -9.58
N VAL A 313 0.66 -9.12 -9.31
CA VAL A 313 -0.41 -8.24 -9.80
C VAL A 313 -0.17 -6.79 -9.38
N ASN A 314 0.18 -6.56 -8.10
CA ASN A 314 0.52 -5.23 -7.59
C ASN A 314 1.77 -4.63 -8.28
N ALA A 315 2.75 -5.44 -8.66
CA ALA A 315 3.93 -4.95 -9.37
C ALA A 315 3.56 -4.41 -10.77
N PHE A 316 2.68 -5.10 -11.49
CA PHE A 316 2.14 -4.64 -12.77
C PHE A 316 1.17 -3.46 -12.61
N ALA A 317 0.33 -3.49 -11.56
CA ALA A 317 -0.62 -2.43 -11.27
C ALA A 317 0.06 -1.07 -11.06
N ARG A 318 1.21 -1.03 -10.41
CA ARG A 318 1.96 0.21 -10.17
C ARG A 318 2.40 0.94 -11.44
N GLU A 319 2.61 0.20 -12.52
CA GLU A 319 2.99 0.74 -13.83
C GLU A 319 1.79 0.83 -14.79
N GLY A 320 0.58 0.54 -14.32
CA GLY A 320 -0.64 0.58 -15.14
C GLY A 320 -0.69 -0.49 -16.24
N LEU A 321 0.04 -1.60 -16.08
CA LEU A 321 0.08 -2.71 -17.04
C LEU A 321 -1.09 -3.67 -16.77
N CYS A 322 -2.32 -3.21 -17.03
CA CYS A 322 -3.54 -3.94 -16.67
C CYS A 322 -3.66 -5.29 -17.37
N GLU A 323 -3.28 -5.42 -18.66
CA GLU A 323 -3.34 -6.69 -19.39
C GLU A 323 -2.46 -7.77 -18.75
N LYS A 324 -1.22 -7.42 -18.33
CA LYS A 324 -0.33 -8.35 -17.65
C LYS A 324 -0.78 -8.67 -16.22
N ALA A 325 -1.38 -7.70 -15.54
CA ALA A 325 -1.96 -7.91 -14.22
C ALA A 325 -3.14 -8.91 -14.30
N GLU A 326 -3.95 -8.81 -15.36
CA GLU A 326 -5.06 -9.72 -15.64
C GLU A 326 -4.57 -11.13 -15.97
N GLU A 327 -3.56 -11.27 -16.85
CA GLU A 327 -2.95 -12.58 -17.16
C GLU A 327 -2.47 -13.31 -15.89
N VAL A 328 -1.83 -12.59 -14.97
CA VAL A 328 -1.35 -13.15 -13.68
C VAL A 328 -2.53 -13.50 -12.77
N PHE A 329 -3.58 -12.70 -12.76
CA PHE A 329 -4.78 -12.95 -11.97
C PHE A 329 -5.53 -14.20 -12.49
N GLU A 330 -5.66 -14.35 -13.81
CA GLU A 330 -6.20 -15.56 -14.43
C GLU A 330 -5.35 -16.80 -14.08
N GLU A 331 -4.00 -16.68 -14.17
CA GLU A 331 -3.09 -17.78 -13.81
C GLU A 331 -3.29 -18.20 -12.34
N MET A 332 -3.51 -17.24 -11.42
CA MET A 332 -3.82 -17.53 -10.02
C MET A 332 -5.08 -18.39 -9.87
N GLN A 333 -6.15 -18.03 -10.60
CA GLN A 333 -7.41 -18.80 -10.59
C GLN A 333 -7.23 -20.18 -11.20
N GLN A 334 -6.50 -20.30 -12.32
CA GLN A 334 -6.19 -21.58 -12.97
C GLN A 334 -5.34 -22.49 -12.07
N ALA A 335 -4.48 -21.91 -11.22
CA ALA A 335 -3.72 -22.67 -10.22
C ALA A 335 -4.58 -23.14 -9.03
N GLY A 336 -5.89 -22.84 -9.02
CA GLY A 336 -6.84 -23.26 -8.00
C GLY A 336 -6.84 -22.38 -6.74
N HIS A 337 -6.29 -21.17 -6.82
CA HIS A 337 -6.35 -20.19 -5.74
C HIS A 337 -7.58 -19.30 -5.90
N GLU A 338 -8.41 -19.20 -4.86
CA GLU A 338 -9.52 -18.24 -4.82
C GLU A 338 -8.94 -16.83 -4.53
N PRO A 339 -9.18 -15.84 -5.42
CA PRO A 339 -8.71 -14.49 -5.18
C PRO A 339 -9.34 -13.87 -3.93
N ASP A 340 -8.54 -13.22 -3.11
CA ASP A 340 -8.98 -12.46 -1.95
C ASP A 340 -9.25 -10.98 -2.30
N VAL A 341 -9.79 -10.22 -1.34
CA VAL A 341 -10.06 -8.78 -1.49
C VAL A 341 -8.82 -8.02 -1.97
N TYR A 342 -7.62 -8.42 -1.50
CA TYR A 342 -6.38 -7.75 -1.88
C TYR A 342 -6.01 -8.00 -3.35
N ALA A 343 -6.28 -9.20 -3.88
CA ALA A 343 -6.02 -9.54 -5.27
C ALA A 343 -6.95 -8.76 -6.22
N TYR A 344 -8.26 -8.70 -5.88
CA TYR A 344 -9.22 -7.88 -6.63
C TYR A 344 -8.84 -6.40 -6.59
N ASN A 345 -8.54 -5.86 -5.41
CA ASN A 345 -8.11 -4.47 -5.25
C ASN A 345 -6.84 -4.16 -6.06
N ALA A 346 -5.89 -5.09 -6.12
CA ALA A 346 -4.68 -4.92 -6.92
C ALA A 346 -4.99 -4.84 -8.43
N LEU A 347 -5.91 -5.69 -8.91
CA LEU A 347 -6.32 -5.67 -10.32
C LEU A 347 -7.12 -4.40 -10.66
N MET A 348 -8.04 -3.97 -9.78
CA MET A 348 -8.76 -2.69 -9.92
C MET A 348 -7.81 -1.49 -9.97
N GLU A 349 -6.77 -1.48 -9.11
CA GLU A 349 -5.72 -0.45 -9.10
C GLU A 349 -4.96 -0.42 -10.45
N ALA A 350 -4.71 -1.59 -11.07
CA ALA A 350 -4.07 -1.67 -12.38
C ALA A 350 -4.90 -0.96 -13.46
N TYR A 351 -6.20 -1.23 -13.50
CA TYR A 351 -7.12 -0.58 -14.45
C TYR A 351 -7.28 0.92 -14.15
N SER A 352 -7.37 1.31 -12.87
CA SER A 352 -7.42 2.72 -12.45
C SER A 352 -6.20 3.49 -12.94
N ARG A 353 -5.00 2.92 -12.79
CA ARG A 353 -3.75 3.56 -13.22
C ARG A 353 -3.55 3.58 -14.72
N ALA A 354 -4.07 2.56 -15.40
CA ALA A 354 -4.10 2.52 -16.86
C ALA A 354 -5.08 3.56 -17.47
N GLY A 355 -5.93 4.17 -16.63
CA GLY A 355 -6.93 5.15 -17.07
C GLY A 355 -8.23 4.53 -17.60
N PHE A 356 -8.52 3.29 -17.22
CA PHE A 356 -9.73 2.55 -17.58
C PHE A 356 -10.68 2.38 -16.39
N PRO A 357 -11.47 3.40 -16.03
CA PRO A 357 -12.35 3.35 -14.85
C PRO A 357 -13.46 2.30 -14.99
N GLN A 358 -13.93 2.05 -16.22
CA GLN A 358 -14.94 1.02 -16.50
C GLN A 358 -14.42 -0.38 -16.20
N GLY A 359 -13.15 -0.66 -16.59
CA GLY A 359 -12.52 -1.94 -16.24
C GLY A 359 -12.39 -2.13 -14.71
N ALA A 360 -12.05 -1.07 -13.98
CA ALA A 360 -12.03 -1.15 -12.51
C ALA A 360 -13.43 -1.43 -11.93
N ALA A 361 -14.50 -0.84 -12.50
CA ALA A 361 -15.87 -1.10 -12.07
C ALA A 361 -16.35 -2.52 -12.43
N GLU A 362 -15.96 -3.05 -13.58
CA GLU A 362 -16.26 -4.44 -13.98
C GLU A 362 -15.61 -5.45 -13.01
N ILE A 363 -14.35 -5.22 -12.62
CA ILE A 363 -13.67 -6.06 -11.62
C ILE A 363 -14.31 -5.93 -10.24
N PHE A 364 -14.77 -4.75 -9.86
CA PHE A 364 -15.52 -4.55 -8.62
C PHE A 364 -16.83 -5.36 -8.61
N SER A 365 -17.62 -5.28 -9.69
CA SER A 365 -18.86 -6.06 -9.84
C SER A 365 -18.58 -7.56 -9.87
N LEU A 366 -17.46 -7.99 -10.49
CA LEU A 366 -17.04 -9.39 -10.48
C LEU A 366 -16.72 -9.86 -9.06
N MET A 367 -16.02 -9.02 -8.27
CA MET A 367 -15.68 -9.30 -6.87
C MET A 367 -16.95 -9.56 -6.04
N GLU A 368 -17.98 -8.72 -6.17
CA GLU A 368 -19.28 -8.90 -5.50
C GLU A 368 -20.00 -10.17 -5.96
N HIS A 369 -19.98 -10.42 -7.26
CA HIS A 369 -20.63 -11.61 -7.86
C HIS A 369 -19.99 -12.93 -7.38
N MET A 370 -18.68 -12.92 -7.15
CA MET A 370 -17.94 -14.05 -6.60
C MET A 370 -18.10 -14.20 -5.08
N GLY A 371 -18.89 -13.33 -4.44
CA GLY A 371 -19.16 -13.36 -3.00
C GLY A 371 -17.99 -12.87 -2.15
N CYS A 372 -17.07 -12.12 -2.75
CA CYS A 372 -15.98 -11.44 -2.05
C CYS A 372 -16.47 -10.04 -1.68
N GLU A 373 -16.74 -9.78 -0.40
CA GLU A 373 -17.28 -8.50 0.06
C GLU A 373 -16.28 -7.35 -0.15
N PRO A 374 -16.65 -6.28 -0.89
CA PRO A 374 -15.79 -5.13 -1.06
C PRO A 374 -15.50 -4.43 0.26
N ASP A 375 -14.26 -4.04 0.45
CA ASP A 375 -13.84 -3.27 1.60
C ASP A 375 -13.76 -1.76 1.27
N ARG A 376 -13.43 -0.96 2.27
CA ARG A 376 -13.22 0.49 2.09
C ARG A 376 -12.16 0.81 1.04
N ALA A 377 -11.13 -0.04 0.89
CA ALA A 377 -10.08 0.17 -0.11
C ALA A 377 -10.62 -0.04 -1.52
N SER A 378 -11.51 -1.03 -1.73
CA SER A 378 -12.19 -1.29 -3.00
C SER A 378 -12.96 -0.05 -3.50
N TYR A 379 -13.80 0.53 -2.63
CA TYR A 379 -14.53 1.76 -2.94
C TYR A 379 -13.60 2.95 -3.19
N ASN A 380 -12.53 3.10 -2.40
CA ASN A 380 -11.55 4.17 -2.61
C ASN A 380 -10.83 4.05 -3.97
N ILE A 381 -10.58 2.84 -4.45
CA ILE A 381 -9.99 2.61 -5.78
C ILE A 381 -10.98 3.03 -6.88
N LEU A 382 -12.28 2.73 -6.73
CA LEU A 382 -13.30 3.19 -7.67
C LEU A 382 -13.41 4.71 -7.70
N VAL A 383 -13.45 5.35 -6.53
CA VAL A 383 -13.50 6.83 -6.43
C VAL A 383 -12.27 7.45 -7.08
N ASP A 384 -11.06 6.87 -6.88
CA ASP A 384 -9.83 7.33 -7.53
C ASP A 384 -9.87 7.11 -9.06
N ALA A 385 -10.33 5.94 -9.51
CA ALA A 385 -10.43 5.61 -10.92
C ALA A 385 -11.36 6.59 -11.68
N TYR A 386 -12.55 6.81 -11.14
CA TYR A 386 -13.50 7.77 -11.71
C TYR A 386 -12.99 9.20 -11.61
N GLY A 387 -12.38 9.59 -10.48
CA GLY A 387 -11.80 10.92 -10.29
C GLY A 387 -10.66 11.21 -11.28
N ARG A 388 -9.78 10.24 -11.53
CA ARG A 388 -8.71 10.35 -12.54
C ARG A 388 -9.26 10.50 -13.95
N ALA A 389 -10.33 9.80 -14.26
CA ALA A 389 -11.00 9.91 -15.56
C ALA A 389 -11.83 11.20 -15.72
N GLY A 390 -12.05 11.96 -14.63
CA GLY A 390 -12.90 13.16 -14.65
C GLY A 390 -14.40 12.87 -14.51
N LEU A 391 -14.75 11.63 -14.20
CA LEU A 391 -16.12 11.14 -13.99
C LEU A 391 -16.53 11.39 -12.53
N HIS A 392 -16.73 12.67 -12.19
CA HIS A 392 -16.94 13.10 -10.80
C HIS A 392 -18.31 12.71 -10.23
N GLN A 393 -19.31 12.47 -11.08
CA GLN A 393 -20.63 11.99 -10.64
C GLN A 393 -20.58 10.53 -10.22
N GLU A 394 -19.90 9.69 -11.00
CA GLU A 394 -19.66 8.28 -10.70
C GLU A 394 -18.76 8.11 -9.45
N ALA A 395 -17.76 9.00 -9.29
CA ALA A 395 -16.95 9.04 -8.08
C ALA A 395 -17.79 9.37 -6.83
N GLU A 396 -18.74 10.32 -6.95
CA GLU A 396 -19.69 10.65 -5.90
C GLU A 396 -20.61 9.46 -5.58
N ALA A 397 -21.16 8.79 -6.62
CA ALA A 397 -22.02 7.62 -6.45
C ALA A 397 -21.30 6.50 -5.68
N ALA A 398 -20.08 6.15 -6.08
CA ALA A 398 -19.26 5.15 -5.38
C ALA A 398 -18.95 5.54 -3.92
N PHE A 399 -18.75 6.83 -3.65
CA PHE A 399 -18.53 7.31 -2.28
C PHE A 399 -19.82 7.25 -1.44
N GLN A 400 -20.99 7.51 -2.01
CA GLN A 400 -22.27 7.37 -1.31
C GLN A 400 -22.60 5.91 -1.04
N GLU A 401 -22.30 5.02 -1.98
CA GLU A 401 -22.46 3.58 -1.82
C GLU A 401 -21.60 3.03 -0.66
N LEU A 402 -20.32 3.45 -0.56
CA LEU A 402 -19.46 3.15 0.58
C LEU A 402 -20.14 3.49 1.92
N LYS A 403 -20.86 4.63 2.00
CA LYS A 403 -21.59 5.02 3.21
C LYS A 403 -22.83 4.14 3.45
N GLN A 404 -23.55 3.79 2.39
CA GLN A 404 -24.77 2.95 2.47
C GLN A 404 -24.44 1.54 2.96
N GLN A 405 -23.26 1.01 2.59
CA GLN A 405 -22.73 -0.26 3.09
C GLN A 405 -22.25 -0.18 4.56
N GLY A 406 -22.48 0.94 5.25
CA GLY A 406 -22.09 1.11 6.65
C GLY A 406 -20.59 1.31 6.87
N LEU A 407 -19.79 1.41 5.81
CA LEU A 407 -18.37 1.65 5.90
C LEU A 407 -18.09 3.13 6.21
N ARG A 408 -17.38 3.41 7.30
CA ARG A 408 -17.04 4.80 7.66
C ARG A 408 -15.97 5.36 6.72
N PRO A 409 -16.23 6.46 5.98
CA PRO A 409 -15.23 7.12 5.17
C PRO A 409 -14.05 7.59 6.01
N THR A 410 -12.84 7.44 5.49
CA THR A 410 -11.61 7.95 6.10
C THR A 410 -11.22 9.30 5.48
N MET A 411 -10.21 9.94 6.06
CA MET A 411 -9.57 11.11 5.44
C MET A 411 -9.25 10.85 3.96
N LYS A 412 -8.63 9.70 3.66
CA LYS A 412 -8.31 9.31 2.27
C LYS A 412 -9.55 9.28 1.37
N SER A 413 -10.67 8.74 1.84
CA SER A 413 -11.92 8.67 1.05
C SER A 413 -12.43 10.07 0.67
N HIS A 414 -12.45 11.00 1.64
CA HIS A 414 -12.85 12.39 1.38
C HIS A 414 -11.87 13.11 0.45
N MET A 415 -10.57 12.86 0.61
CA MET A 415 -9.53 13.46 -0.25
C MET A 415 -9.66 13.03 -1.71
N LEU A 416 -9.92 11.75 -1.96
CA LEU A 416 -10.12 11.23 -3.31
C LEU A 416 -11.34 11.88 -3.98
N LEU A 417 -12.45 11.99 -3.24
CA LEU A 417 -13.65 12.66 -3.74
C LEU A 417 -13.42 14.15 -3.97
N LEU A 418 -12.74 14.82 -3.03
CA LEU A 418 -12.36 16.24 -3.17
C LEU A 418 -11.50 16.46 -4.42
N ALA A 419 -10.50 15.58 -4.65
CA ALA A 419 -9.64 15.66 -5.83
C ALA A 419 -10.42 15.46 -7.14
N ALA A 420 -11.42 14.57 -7.15
CA ALA A 420 -12.30 14.35 -8.30
C ALA A 420 -13.09 15.62 -8.67
N HIS A 421 -13.74 16.24 -7.68
CA HIS A 421 -14.49 17.49 -7.86
C HIS A 421 -13.58 18.70 -8.14
N ALA A 422 -12.40 18.78 -7.52
CA ALA A 422 -11.42 19.82 -7.80
C ALA A 422 -10.92 19.78 -9.23
N LYS A 423 -10.75 18.58 -9.80
CA LYS A 423 -10.35 18.40 -11.20
C LYS A 423 -11.43 18.88 -12.18
N SER A 424 -12.70 18.78 -11.83
CA SER A 424 -13.82 19.32 -12.63
C SER A 424 -14.06 20.82 -12.41
N GLY A 425 -13.44 21.43 -11.38
CA GLY A 425 -13.67 22.83 -11.00
C GLY A 425 -14.99 23.05 -10.26
N ASN A 426 -15.61 22.00 -9.75
CA ASN A 426 -16.88 22.09 -9.02
C ASN A 426 -16.62 22.52 -7.56
N VAL A 427 -16.48 23.84 -7.37
CA VAL A 427 -16.14 24.41 -6.05
C VAL A 427 -17.21 24.15 -5.01
N ALA A 428 -18.50 24.26 -5.37
CA ALA A 428 -19.58 24.06 -4.41
C ALA A 428 -19.53 22.66 -3.76
N ARG A 429 -19.30 21.62 -4.57
CA ARG A 429 -19.14 20.26 -4.03
C ARG A 429 -17.85 20.08 -3.24
N CYS A 430 -16.77 20.75 -3.64
CA CYS A 430 -15.53 20.75 -2.86
C CYS A 430 -15.74 21.36 -1.45
N GLU A 431 -16.46 22.49 -1.37
CA GLU A 431 -16.81 23.15 -0.10
C GLU A 431 -17.69 22.24 0.77
N GLU A 432 -18.68 21.53 0.17
CA GLU A 432 -19.51 20.56 0.88
C GLU A 432 -18.70 19.36 1.41
N VAL A 433 -17.78 18.80 0.61
CA VAL A 433 -16.90 17.69 1.03
C VAL A 433 -16.01 18.14 2.19
N MET A 434 -15.47 19.36 2.13
CA MET A 434 -14.71 19.94 3.24
C MET A 434 -15.55 20.12 4.51
N ALA A 435 -16.81 20.56 4.38
CA ALA A 435 -17.73 20.66 5.51
C ALA A 435 -18.05 19.28 6.11
N GLN A 436 -18.23 18.24 5.28
CA GLN A 436 -18.42 16.85 5.75
C GLN A 436 -17.19 16.34 6.51
N LEU A 437 -15.99 16.67 6.04
CA LEU A 437 -14.72 16.32 6.67
C LEU A 437 -14.61 16.94 8.06
N HIS A 438 -14.93 18.24 8.21
CA HIS A 438 -14.97 18.92 9.50
C HIS A 438 -16.04 18.32 10.44
N LYS A 439 -17.24 18.01 9.94
CA LYS A 439 -18.30 17.34 10.73
C LYS A 439 -17.88 15.96 11.22
N ALA A 440 -17.03 15.26 10.47
CA ALA A 440 -16.45 13.97 10.87
C ALA A 440 -15.31 14.12 11.91
N GLY A 441 -15.00 15.35 12.35
CA GLY A 441 -13.90 15.62 13.30
C GLY A 441 -12.50 15.45 12.70
N LEU A 442 -12.39 15.39 11.37
CA LEU A 442 -11.14 15.23 10.66
C LEU A 442 -10.57 16.61 10.31
N ARG A 443 -9.31 16.86 10.61
CA ARG A 443 -8.62 18.11 10.20
C ARG A 443 -8.09 17.94 8.78
N PRO A 444 -8.39 18.90 7.85
CA PRO A 444 -7.81 18.88 6.52
C PRO A 444 -6.28 18.91 6.58
N ASP A 445 -5.64 18.08 5.79
CA ASP A 445 -4.19 18.13 5.60
C ASP A 445 -3.82 19.06 4.42
N THR A 446 -2.52 19.27 4.21
CA THR A 446 -2.01 20.10 3.11
C THR A 446 -2.51 19.63 1.74
N PHE A 447 -2.70 18.30 1.54
CA PHE A 447 -3.20 17.78 0.28
C PHE A 447 -4.67 18.18 0.02
N ALA A 448 -5.53 18.12 1.04
CA ALA A 448 -6.92 18.56 0.93
C ALA A 448 -7.02 20.06 0.61
N LEU A 449 -6.17 20.88 1.28
CA LEU A 449 -6.11 22.33 1.02
C LEU A 449 -5.57 22.61 -0.39
N ASN A 450 -4.57 21.88 -0.86
CA ASN A 450 -4.04 22.01 -2.23
C ASN A 450 -5.12 21.63 -3.28
N ALA A 451 -5.96 20.63 -3.00
CA ALA A 451 -7.09 20.30 -3.87
C ALA A 451 -8.12 21.45 -3.94
N MET A 452 -8.42 22.10 -2.80
CA MET A 452 -9.28 23.29 -2.77
C MET A 452 -8.68 24.48 -3.53
N LEU A 453 -7.39 24.76 -3.35
CA LEU A 453 -6.69 25.81 -4.12
C LEU A 453 -6.80 25.55 -5.64
N ASN A 454 -6.61 24.28 -6.05
CA ASN A 454 -6.76 23.89 -7.46
C ASN A 454 -8.22 24.05 -7.96
N ALA A 455 -9.22 23.71 -7.12
CA ALA A 455 -10.62 23.91 -7.45
C ALA A 455 -10.96 25.39 -7.67
N TYR A 456 -10.57 26.25 -6.73
CA TYR A 456 -10.74 27.71 -6.87
C TYR A 456 -10.03 28.27 -8.11
N GLY A 457 -8.78 27.81 -8.34
CA GLY A 457 -8.01 28.23 -9.51
C GLY A 457 -8.66 27.82 -10.84
N ARG A 458 -9.21 26.61 -10.92
CA ARG A 458 -9.93 26.15 -12.13
C ARG A 458 -11.25 26.87 -12.37
N ALA A 459 -11.94 27.24 -11.29
CA ALA A 459 -13.18 28.01 -11.36
C ALA A 459 -12.96 29.52 -11.55
N GLY A 460 -11.70 29.98 -11.62
CA GLY A 460 -11.38 31.42 -11.76
C GLY A 460 -11.60 32.24 -10.48
N ARG A 461 -11.89 31.60 -9.33
CA ARG A 461 -12.12 32.26 -8.04
C ARG A 461 -10.79 32.57 -7.34
N LEU A 462 -9.94 33.40 -7.97
CA LEU A 462 -8.58 33.69 -7.50
C LEU A 462 -8.55 34.35 -6.11
N GLY A 463 -9.53 35.21 -5.78
CA GLY A 463 -9.61 35.84 -4.46
C GLY A 463 -9.85 34.84 -3.33
N ASP A 464 -10.62 33.77 -3.57
CA ASP A 464 -10.85 32.71 -2.60
C ASP A 464 -9.59 31.84 -2.44
N MET A 465 -8.91 31.55 -3.55
CA MET A 465 -7.63 30.86 -3.56
C MET A 465 -6.58 31.60 -2.73
N GLU A 466 -6.45 32.92 -2.92
CA GLU A 466 -5.50 33.76 -2.19
C GLU A 466 -5.84 33.83 -0.69
N ARG A 467 -7.13 33.92 -0.34
CA ARG A 467 -7.57 33.87 1.07
C ARG A 467 -7.23 32.54 1.75
N LEU A 468 -7.47 31.42 1.05
CA LEU A 468 -7.13 30.10 1.56
C LEU A 468 -5.61 29.94 1.72
N PHE A 469 -4.83 30.38 0.74
CA PHE A 469 -3.37 30.33 0.80
C PHE A 469 -2.83 31.19 1.98
N ALA A 470 -3.34 32.41 2.17
CA ALA A 470 -2.96 33.25 3.30
C ALA A 470 -3.30 32.63 4.67
N ALA A 471 -4.41 31.87 4.75
CA ALA A 471 -4.75 31.11 5.96
C ALA A 471 -3.73 29.99 6.21
N MET A 472 -3.35 29.22 5.17
CA MET A 472 -2.31 28.17 5.28
C MET A 472 -0.96 28.75 5.73
N GLU A 473 -0.60 29.94 5.28
CA GLU A 473 0.64 30.61 5.70
C GLU A 473 0.63 30.99 7.18
N LYS A 474 -0.49 31.48 7.70
CA LYS A 474 -0.65 31.82 9.12
C LYS A 474 -0.56 30.60 10.01
N ASP A 475 -1.21 29.50 9.63
CA ASP A 475 -1.22 28.24 10.38
C ASP A 475 0.16 27.58 10.37
N GLY A 476 0.92 27.67 9.27
CA GLY A 476 2.27 27.13 9.14
C GLY A 476 3.33 27.89 9.95
N ASN A 477 3.13 29.17 10.25
CA ASN A 477 4.04 30.02 11.04
C ASN A 477 3.75 29.99 12.56
N GLY A 478 2.57 29.47 12.98
CA GLY A 478 2.23 29.29 14.38
C GLY A 478 2.86 28.03 14.96
N GLY A 479 3.93 28.13 15.71
CA GLY A 479 4.77 27.06 16.28
C GLY A 479 4.10 26.04 17.21
N GLY A 480 2.83 25.72 16.97
CA GLY A 480 2.06 24.65 17.63
C GLY A 480 1.87 23.46 16.70
N GLY A 481 2.61 22.40 16.91
CA GLY A 481 2.70 21.20 16.09
C GLY A 481 1.37 20.70 15.53
N GLY A 482 1.21 20.74 14.20
CA GLY A 482 0.16 20.08 13.47
C GLY A 482 -0.61 20.92 12.44
N GLY A 483 -0.24 22.16 12.14
CA GLY A 483 -0.85 22.97 11.10
C GLY A 483 -0.39 22.54 9.69
N ALA A 484 -1.33 22.49 8.74
CA ALA A 484 -1.06 22.17 7.33
C ALA A 484 -0.45 23.40 6.62
N GLY A 485 0.84 23.65 6.84
CA GLY A 485 1.57 24.72 6.17
C GLY A 485 1.76 24.46 4.67
N PRO A 486 2.04 25.53 3.87
CA PRO A 486 2.33 25.38 2.45
C PRO A 486 3.57 24.51 2.20
N ASP A 487 3.43 23.55 1.29
CA ASP A 487 4.49 22.67 0.78
C ASP A 487 4.81 22.98 -0.69
N VAL A 488 5.77 22.27 -1.30
CA VAL A 488 6.10 22.39 -2.72
C VAL A 488 4.86 22.16 -3.60
N GLY A 489 3.98 21.21 -3.22
CA GLY A 489 2.72 20.97 -3.91
C GLY A 489 1.78 22.17 -3.90
N THR A 490 1.73 22.93 -2.80
CA THR A 490 0.96 24.17 -2.70
C THR A 490 1.44 25.20 -3.72
N TYR A 491 2.75 25.42 -3.78
CA TYR A 491 3.34 26.34 -4.76
C TYR A 491 3.18 25.86 -6.20
N ASN A 492 3.23 24.55 -6.45
CA ASN A 492 2.93 23.96 -7.76
C ASN A 492 1.52 24.32 -8.25
N VAL A 493 0.54 24.29 -7.34
CA VAL A 493 -0.83 24.71 -7.66
C VAL A 493 -0.88 26.20 -8.00
N LEU A 494 -0.26 27.06 -7.19
CA LEU A 494 -0.24 28.51 -7.40
C LEU A 494 0.43 28.88 -8.74
N VAL A 495 1.64 28.34 -8.99
CA VAL A 495 2.39 28.57 -10.25
C VAL A 495 1.57 28.13 -11.45
N ASN A 496 0.93 26.95 -11.39
CA ASN A 496 0.09 26.47 -12.48
C ASN A 496 -1.17 27.31 -12.68
N VAL A 497 -1.86 27.71 -11.60
CA VAL A 497 -3.10 28.50 -11.68
C VAL A 497 -2.80 29.89 -12.23
N TYR A 498 -1.82 30.60 -11.65
CA TYR A 498 -1.45 31.95 -12.15
C TYR A 498 -0.93 31.90 -13.58
N GLY A 499 -0.09 30.90 -13.91
CA GLY A 499 0.41 30.70 -15.26
C GLY A 499 -0.69 30.39 -16.29
N ARG A 500 -1.76 29.67 -15.91
CA ARG A 500 -2.93 29.42 -16.77
C ARG A 500 -3.82 30.63 -16.90
N ALA A 501 -3.96 31.43 -15.86
CA ALA A 501 -4.73 32.67 -15.85
C ALA A 501 -4.00 33.85 -16.52
N GLY A 502 -2.72 33.66 -16.89
CA GLY A 502 -1.91 34.68 -17.57
C GLY A 502 -1.27 35.73 -16.66
N TYR A 503 -1.37 35.58 -15.33
CA TYR A 503 -0.76 36.47 -14.34
C TYR A 503 0.71 36.08 -14.09
N LEU A 504 1.60 36.38 -15.07
CA LEU A 504 2.99 35.94 -15.03
C LEU A 504 3.75 36.54 -13.84
N ASP A 505 3.52 37.80 -13.47
CA ASP A 505 4.18 38.43 -12.33
C ASP A 505 3.89 37.72 -10.99
N ARG A 506 2.62 37.33 -10.77
CA ARG A 506 2.21 36.56 -9.60
C ARG A 506 2.75 35.13 -9.63
N MET A 507 2.85 34.54 -10.82
CA MET A 507 3.44 33.24 -11.01
C MET A 507 4.93 33.23 -10.64
N GLU A 508 5.70 34.24 -11.13
CA GLU A 508 7.12 34.38 -10.80
C GLU A 508 7.33 34.67 -9.30
N ALA A 509 6.46 35.49 -8.71
CA ALA A 509 6.49 35.74 -7.26
C ALA A 509 6.25 34.43 -6.45
N ALA A 510 5.26 33.61 -6.88
CA ALA A 510 5.00 32.30 -6.25
C ALA A 510 6.17 31.33 -6.45
N PHE A 511 6.80 31.32 -7.64
CA PHE A 511 7.99 30.51 -7.89
C PHE A 511 9.18 30.94 -7.02
N GLY A 512 9.46 32.25 -6.94
CA GLY A 512 10.52 32.78 -6.08
C GLY A 512 10.31 32.50 -4.59
N ALA A 513 9.06 32.45 -4.13
CA ALA A 513 8.72 32.11 -2.75
C ALA A 513 9.10 30.66 -2.36
N VAL A 514 9.21 29.73 -3.32
CA VAL A 514 9.67 28.35 -3.06
C VAL A 514 11.09 28.37 -2.47
N ALA A 515 12.00 29.05 -3.15
CA ALA A 515 13.40 29.16 -2.72
C ALA A 515 13.54 30.00 -1.44
N ALA A 516 12.76 31.09 -1.30
CA ALA A 516 12.77 31.94 -0.10
C ALA A 516 12.38 31.18 1.19
N ARG A 517 11.63 30.10 1.06
CA ARG A 517 11.24 29.20 2.18
C ARG A 517 12.16 27.99 2.36
N GLY A 518 13.28 27.94 1.66
CA GLY A 518 14.21 26.82 1.72
C GLY A 518 13.67 25.52 1.09
N LEU A 519 12.62 25.63 0.25
CA LEU A 519 12.08 24.49 -0.49
C LEU A 519 12.80 24.39 -1.83
N ALA A 520 12.99 23.16 -2.34
CA ALA A 520 13.50 22.92 -3.68
C ALA A 520 12.34 22.78 -4.67
N ALA A 521 12.37 23.57 -5.76
CA ALA A 521 11.40 23.42 -6.84
C ALA A 521 11.57 22.05 -7.52
N ASP A 522 10.47 21.33 -7.69
CA ASP A 522 10.45 20.02 -8.36
C ASP A 522 10.19 20.15 -9.87
N VAL A 523 10.25 19.02 -10.58
CA VAL A 523 9.99 18.97 -12.04
C VAL A 523 8.63 19.59 -12.40
N VAL A 524 7.63 19.42 -11.54
CA VAL A 524 6.27 19.93 -11.79
C VAL A 524 6.24 21.45 -11.68
N THR A 525 6.96 22.04 -10.70
CA THR A 525 7.09 23.50 -10.55
C THR A 525 7.71 24.13 -11.78
N TRP A 526 8.87 23.58 -12.21
CA TRP A 526 9.58 24.07 -13.40
C TRP A 526 8.76 23.90 -14.68
N THR A 527 8.17 22.70 -14.88
CA THR A 527 7.33 22.45 -16.07
C THR A 527 6.10 23.34 -16.11
N SER A 528 5.50 23.67 -14.96
CA SER A 528 4.37 24.60 -14.88
C SER A 528 4.77 26.02 -15.25
N ARG A 529 5.97 26.48 -14.83
CA ARG A 529 6.56 27.78 -15.18
C ARG A 529 6.83 27.86 -16.68
N ILE A 530 7.51 26.86 -17.27
CA ILE A 530 7.73 26.75 -18.73
C ILE A 530 6.39 26.76 -19.46
N GLY A 531 5.39 26.00 -18.97
CA GLY A 531 4.07 25.92 -19.57
C GLY A 531 3.29 27.23 -19.58
N ALA A 532 3.55 28.14 -18.64
CA ALA A 532 2.96 29.49 -18.65
C ALA A 532 3.47 30.32 -19.84
N TYR A 533 4.77 30.34 -20.07
CA TYR A 533 5.38 31.04 -21.21
C TYR A 533 5.12 30.33 -22.54
N ALA A 534 5.06 29.01 -22.55
CA ALA A 534 4.70 28.23 -23.73
C ALA A 534 3.30 28.58 -24.29
N ARG A 535 2.34 28.84 -23.39
CA ARG A 535 0.99 29.31 -23.82
C ARG A 535 1.01 30.68 -24.46
N LYS A 536 1.96 31.52 -24.13
CA LYS A 536 2.18 32.83 -24.79
C LYS A 536 3.08 32.75 -26.03
N LYS A 537 3.56 31.54 -26.38
CA LYS A 537 4.50 31.31 -27.47
C LYS A 537 5.83 32.06 -27.33
N GLU A 538 6.26 32.32 -26.11
CA GLU A 538 7.55 32.94 -25.78
C GLU A 538 8.65 31.88 -25.71
N TYR A 539 9.04 31.34 -26.88
CA TYR A 539 9.97 30.23 -27.01
C TYR A 539 11.35 30.53 -26.36
N GLY A 540 11.91 31.73 -26.58
CA GLY A 540 13.21 32.10 -25.99
C GLY A 540 13.19 32.00 -24.45
N ARG A 541 12.13 32.52 -23.84
CA ARG A 541 11.99 32.46 -22.38
C ARG A 541 11.78 31.04 -21.87
N CYS A 542 11.10 30.17 -22.65
CA CYS A 542 10.97 28.76 -22.30
C CYS A 542 12.32 28.04 -22.26
N LEU A 543 13.25 28.35 -23.19
CA LEU A 543 14.59 27.79 -23.21
C LEU A 543 15.44 28.28 -22.03
N GLU A 544 15.43 29.57 -21.73
CA GLU A 544 16.12 30.13 -20.56
C GLU A 544 15.69 29.44 -19.27
N ILE A 545 14.39 29.30 -19.03
CA ILE A 545 13.85 28.62 -17.84
C ILE A 545 14.23 27.13 -17.83
N PHE A 546 14.31 26.51 -19.00
CA PHE A 546 14.75 25.12 -19.12
C PHE A 546 16.23 24.97 -18.73
N GLU A 547 17.10 25.88 -19.16
CA GLU A 547 18.50 25.93 -18.76
C GLU A 547 18.62 26.18 -17.24
N GLU A 548 17.87 27.16 -16.68
CA GLU A 548 17.78 27.38 -15.23
C GLU A 548 17.38 26.10 -14.47
N MET A 549 16.45 25.30 -15.00
CA MET A 549 16.01 24.03 -14.41
C MET A 549 17.12 23.01 -14.34
N VAL A 550 17.90 22.88 -15.45
CA VAL A 550 19.03 21.94 -15.52
C VAL A 550 20.15 22.35 -14.59
N ASP A 551 20.49 23.65 -14.57
CA ASP A 551 21.51 24.23 -13.68
C ASP A 551 21.17 24.07 -12.20
N ALA A 552 19.87 24.10 -11.86
CA ALA A 552 19.36 23.81 -10.52
C ALA A 552 19.43 22.29 -10.17
N GLY A 553 19.97 21.45 -11.05
CA GLY A 553 20.06 20.00 -10.84
C GLY A 553 18.72 19.25 -10.97
N CYS A 554 17.70 19.92 -11.52
CA CYS A 554 16.40 19.31 -11.72
C CYS A 554 16.29 18.74 -13.14
N TYR A 555 16.30 17.40 -13.27
CA TYR A 555 16.27 16.75 -14.58
C TYR A 555 14.88 16.74 -15.19
N PRO A 556 14.74 17.20 -16.47
CA PRO A 556 13.46 17.24 -17.17
C PRO A 556 12.89 15.85 -17.44
N ASP A 557 11.57 15.75 -17.47
CA ASP A 557 10.84 14.55 -17.83
C ASP A 557 10.17 14.66 -19.22
N ALA A 558 9.47 13.61 -19.64
CA ALA A 558 8.71 13.60 -20.89
C ALA A 558 7.60 14.68 -20.94
N GLY A 559 7.08 15.07 -19.78
CA GLY A 559 6.11 16.16 -19.64
C GLY A 559 6.73 17.51 -19.99
N THR A 560 7.94 17.78 -19.48
CA THR A 560 8.71 19.00 -19.78
C THR A 560 9.02 19.10 -21.28
N ALA A 561 9.47 17.99 -21.90
CA ALA A 561 9.72 17.93 -23.33
C ALA A 561 8.45 18.26 -24.16
N LYS A 562 7.31 17.68 -23.77
CA LYS A 562 6.02 17.94 -24.43
C LYS A 562 5.60 19.41 -24.34
N VAL A 563 5.83 20.05 -23.19
CA VAL A 563 5.50 21.46 -22.98
C VAL A 563 6.42 22.37 -23.80
N LEU A 564 7.72 22.07 -23.88
CA LEU A 564 8.66 22.80 -24.74
C LEU A 564 8.28 22.69 -26.22
N LEU A 565 7.93 21.49 -26.70
CA LEU A 565 7.45 21.31 -28.08
C LEU A 565 6.18 22.11 -28.38
N ALA A 566 5.29 22.27 -27.39
CA ALA A 566 4.09 23.09 -27.52
C ALA A 566 4.39 24.60 -27.62
N ALA A 567 5.56 25.06 -27.16
CA ALA A 567 6.02 26.43 -27.27
C ALA A 567 6.52 26.77 -28.71
N CYS A 568 6.99 25.76 -29.45
CA CYS A 568 7.58 25.94 -30.79
C CYS A 568 6.57 26.50 -31.77
N SER A 569 7.03 27.43 -32.60
CA SER A 569 6.24 28.08 -33.65
C SER A 569 6.71 27.71 -35.05
N ASP A 570 7.93 27.20 -35.22
CA ASP A 570 8.52 26.79 -36.52
C ASP A 570 9.27 25.44 -36.42
N GLU A 571 9.62 24.85 -37.58
CA GLU A 571 10.31 23.55 -37.65
C GLU A 571 11.72 23.59 -37.06
N ARG A 572 12.43 24.72 -37.13
CA ARG A 572 13.78 24.85 -36.57
C ARG A 572 13.78 24.74 -35.04
N GLN A 573 12.78 25.35 -34.41
CA GLN A 573 12.59 25.25 -32.95
C GLN A 573 12.25 23.81 -32.54
N VAL A 574 11.43 23.10 -33.31
CA VAL A 574 11.11 21.68 -33.07
C VAL A 574 12.36 20.82 -33.20
N GLU A 575 13.19 21.04 -34.22
CA GLU A 575 14.44 20.31 -34.36
C GLU A 575 15.41 20.57 -33.19
N GLN A 576 15.53 21.83 -32.76
CA GLN A 576 16.37 22.24 -31.66
C GLN A 576 15.92 21.55 -30.35
N VAL A 577 14.65 21.61 -29.99
CA VAL A 577 14.10 20.92 -28.80
C VAL A 577 14.28 19.41 -28.90
N THR A 578 14.08 18.84 -30.09
CA THR A 578 14.27 17.40 -30.31
C THR A 578 15.73 16.99 -30.14
N ALA A 579 16.68 17.81 -30.55
CA ALA A 579 18.10 17.58 -30.35
C ALA A 579 18.48 17.62 -28.88
N ILE A 580 17.97 18.61 -28.12
CA ILE A 580 18.16 18.75 -26.68
C ILE A 580 17.63 17.51 -25.94
N VAL A 581 16.38 17.09 -26.24
CA VAL A 581 15.76 15.91 -25.61
C VAL A 581 16.53 14.62 -25.91
N ARG A 582 17.06 14.48 -27.15
CA ARG A 582 17.89 13.33 -27.53
C ARG A 582 19.23 13.29 -26.83
N SER A 583 19.89 14.44 -26.61
CA SER A 583 21.16 14.51 -25.87
C SER A 583 20.96 14.06 -24.42
N MET A 584 19.90 14.52 -23.77
CA MET A 584 19.57 14.15 -22.39
C MET A 584 19.26 12.67 -22.20
N HIS A 585 18.60 12.02 -23.19
CA HIS A 585 18.39 10.57 -23.15
C HIS A 585 19.69 9.76 -23.31
N LYS A 586 20.72 10.30 -23.96
CA LYS A 586 22.04 9.66 -24.03
C LYS A 586 22.76 9.75 -22.69
N ASP A 587 22.72 10.90 -22.03
CA ASP A 587 23.38 11.11 -20.73
C ASP A 587 22.71 10.34 -19.60
N ALA A 588 21.38 10.22 -19.62
CA ALA A 588 20.63 9.38 -18.69
C ALA A 588 20.98 7.88 -18.83
N LYS A 589 21.21 7.38 -20.06
CA LYS A 589 21.65 5.98 -20.25
C LYS A 589 23.08 5.72 -19.77
N THR A 590 23.97 6.70 -19.82
CA THR A 590 25.34 6.59 -19.32
C THR A 590 25.41 6.63 -17.78
N LEU A 591 24.49 7.35 -17.12
CA LEU A 591 24.40 7.38 -15.65
C LEU A 591 23.80 6.09 -15.03
N PHE A 592 23.04 5.31 -15.81
CA PHE A 592 22.48 4.02 -15.39
C PHE A 592 23.35 2.79 -15.75
N THR A 593 24.53 3.01 -16.40
CA THR A 593 25.49 1.95 -16.76
C THR A 593 26.78 2.00 -15.95
N LEU A 594 26.93 2.95 -15.02
CA LEU A 594 27.95 2.97 -13.97
C LEU A 594 27.33 2.61 -12.63
#